data_72ad545ddff72ae2b395f78691b5c6df
#
_entry.id   72ad545ddff72ae2b395f78691b5c6df
#
_cell.length_a   1.000
_cell.length_b   1.000
_cell.length_c   1.000
_cell.angle_alpha   90.00
_cell.angle_beta   90.00
_cell.angle_gamma   90.00
#
_symmetry.space_group_name_H-M   'P 1'
#
loop_
_entity.id
_entity.type
_entity.pdbx_description
1 polymer ?
#
loop_
_entity_poly.entity_id
_entity_poly.type
_entity_poly.pdbx_seq_one_letter_code
_entity_poly.pdbx_strand_id
1 'polypeptide(L)'
;MLYYTGAIKPEDIQQDPSLSLGGYKSSTQIPNGTIHNLFPKITQSTIIQDKKIIRMIVLQNLTSSAINNVKLFIQNGDYSLFTMSAIAPGYDEQCERFFFEKVSNEQSLPYQGTLESYNEQSPLIIETLAPGAYIGIWIRRVIDQSKFTDLDRGKEGLNCDEVI
;
A
#
# COMPACT_ATOMS: atom_id res chain seq x y z
N MET A 1 14.36 -6.12 -2.40
CA MET A 1 13.09 -5.62 -2.99
C MET A 1 12.96 -4.14 -2.69
N LEU A 2 12.30 -3.39 -3.55
CA LEU A 2 12.02 -1.97 -3.31
C LEU A 2 10.53 -1.69 -3.54
N TYR A 3 9.99 -0.76 -2.76
CA TYR A 3 8.62 -0.29 -2.87
C TYR A 3 8.59 1.06 -3.56
N TYR A 4 7.64 1.24 -4.46
CA TYR A 4 7.44 2.48 -5.22
C TYR A 4 5.99 2.93 -5.10
N THR A 5 5.73 4.23 -5.27
CA THR A 5 4.38 4.77 -5.40
C THR A 5 3.79 4.48 -6.78
N GLY A 6 2.47 4.50 -6.88
CA GLY A 6 1.78 4.58 -8.18
C GLY A 6 1.84 5.99 -8.76
N ALA A 7 1.74 6.12 -10.09
CA ALA A 7 1.77 7.39 -10.79
C ALA A 7 0.66 7.47 -11.86
N ILE A 8 0.21 8.69 -12.16
CA ILE A 8 -0.85 8.93 -13.14
C ILE A 8 -0.35 8.69 -14.57
N LYS A 9 0.89 9.07 -14.84
CA LYS A 9 1.57 8.92 -16.14
C LYS A 9 2.86 8.13 -15.98
N PRO A 10 3.36 7.48 -17.05
CA PRO A 10 4.56 6.65 -16.98
C PRO A 10 5.82 7.38 -16.52
N GLU A 11 5.95 8.67 -16.83
CA GLU A 11 7.11 9.50 -16.53
C GLU A 11 6.99 10.26 -15.21
N ASP A 12 5.82 10.19 -14.56
CA ASP A 12 5.56 10.99 -13.36
C ASP A 12 6.44 10.53 -12.19
N ILE A 13 7.02 11.51 -11.51
CA ILE A 13 7.63 11.35 -10.20
C ILE A 13 6.53 11.62 -9.16
N GLN A 14 5.95 10.56 -8.62
CA GLN A 14 4.94 10.72 -7.57
C GLN A 14 5.63 10.77 -6.21
N GLN A 15 5.80 11.96 -5.68
CA GLN A 15 6.43 12.18 -4.37
C GLN A 15 5.43 12.17 -3.21
N ASP A 16 4.16 12.43 -3.48
CA ASP A 16 3.11 12.42 -2.47
C ASP A 16 2.45 11.04 -2.40
N PRO A 17 2.68 10.26 -1.32
CA PRO A 17 2.03 8.96 -1.15
C PRO A 17 0.50 9.01 -1.15
N SER A 18 -0.08 10.17 -0.82
CA SER A 18 -1.54 10.35 -0.83
C SER A 18 -2.15 10.23 -2.23
N LEU A 19 -1.35 10.42 -3.26
CA LEU A 19 -1.73 10.26 -4.66
C LEU A 19 -1.37 8.90 -5.25
N SER A 20 -0.87 7.97 -4.44
CA SER A 20 -0.57 6.60 -4.87
C SER A 20 -1.84 5.75 -4.96
N LEU A 21 -2.65 6.04 -5.99
CA LEU A 21 -3.98 5.47 -6.22
C LEU A 21 -4.03 4.49 -7.42
N GLY A 22 -2.95 3.79 -7.68
CA GLY A 22 -2.78 2.92 -8.85
C GLY A 22 -2.10 3.63 -10.02
N GLY A 23 -2.31 3.13 -11.24
CA GLY A 23 -1.66 3.67 -12.42
C GLY A 23 -0.31 3.01 -12.70
N TYR A 24 0.68 3.79 -13.13
CA TYR A 24 2.01 3.29 -13.45
C TYR A 24 2.93 3.25 -12.23
N LYS A 25 3.98 2.42 -12.27
CA LYS A 25 5.04 2.48 -11.27
C LYS A 25 5.79 3.81 -11.41
N SER A 26 5.81 4.60 -10.36
CA SER A 26 6.60 5.84 -10.32
C SER A 26 8.09 5.52 -10.14
N SER A 27 8.95 6.51 -10.37
CA SER A 27 10.37 6.44 -10.04
C SER A 27 10.65 6.71 -8.55
N THR A 28 9.65 7.16 -7.80
CA THR A 28 9.80 7.48 -6.38
C THR A 28 9.73 6.22 -5.53
N GLN A 29 10.85 5.90 -4.90
CA GLN A 29 10.92 4.82 -3.93
C GLN A 29 10.32 5.28 -2.59
N ILE A 30 9.52 4.42 -1.98
CA ILE A 30 9.02 4.64 -0.62
C ILE A 30 10.17 4.34 0.35
N PRO A 31 10.62 5.32 1.15
CA PRO A 31 11.73 5.12 2.07
C PRO A 31 11.34 4.14 3.17
N ASN A 32 12.25 3.20 3.47
CA ASN A 32 12.07 2.26 4.55
C ASN A 32 12.33 2.92 5.92
N GLY A 33 11.61 2.51 6.95
CA GLY A 33 11.80 3.01 8.32
C GLY A 33 11.37 4.46 8.58
N THR A 34 10.66 5.07 7.64
CA THR A 34 10.10 6.42 7.82
C THR A 34 8.63 6.32 8.21
N ILE A 35 8.27 6.88 9.36
CA ILE A 35 6.86 6.94 9.80
C ILE A 35 6.03 7.86 8.89
N HIS A 36 4.75 7.55 8.73
CA HIS A 36 3.80 8.29 7.89
C HIS A 36 4.20 8.42 6.41
N ASN A 37 5.01 7.48 5.91
CA ASN A 37 5.48 7.50 4.54
C ASN A 37 4.43 7.05 3.50
N LEU A 38 3.38 6.36 3.92
CA LEU A 38 2.29 5.90 3.06
C LEU A 38 0.93 6.46 3.49
N PHE A 39 0.63 6.44 4.79
CA PHE A 39 -0.62 6.97 5.33
C PHE A 39 -0.35 8.17 6.22
N PRO A 40 -1.20 9.21 6.17
CA PRO A 40 -1.03 10.37 7.03
C PRO A 40 -1.23 10.00 8.50
N LYS A 41 -0.64 10.81 9.39
CA LYS A 41 -0.87 10.73 10.84
C LYS A 41 -2.37 10.74 11.14
N ILE A 42 -2.80 9.89 12.05
CA ILE A 42 -4.18 9.90 12.54
C ILE A 42 -4.35 11.10 13.50
N THR A 43 -5.30 11.96 13.19
CA THR A 43 -5.67 13.10 14.03
C THR A 43 -7.07 12.90 14.60
N GLN A 44 -7.42 13.66 15.63
CA GLN A 44 -8.76 13.61 16.22
C GLN A 44 -9.87 13.88 15.17
N SER A 45 -9.64 14.80 14.25
CA SER A 45 -10.57 15.07 13.14
C SER A 45 -10.72 13.89 12.18
N THR A 46 -9.67 13.12 11.98
CA THR A 46 -9.70 11.91 11.13
C THR A 46 -10.45 10.76 11.80
N ILE A 47 -10.32 10.63 13.13
CA ILE A 47 -11.02 9.61 13.92
C ILE A 47 -12.54 9.81 13.87
N ILE A 48 -12.99 11.05 14.04
CA ILE A 48 -14.42 11.39 14.06
C ILE A 48 -15.10 11.07 12.73
N GLN A 49 -14.35 11.01 11.64
CA GLN A 49 -14.89 10.79 10.28
C GLN A 49 -15.01 9.33 9.88
N ASP A 50 -14.60 8.36 10.73
CA ASP A 50 -14.53 6.93 10.38
C ASP A 50 -13.89 6.72 8.99
N LYS A 51 -12.79 7.40 8.72
CA LYS A 51 -12.21 7.52 7.39
C LYS A 51 -11.57 6.20 6.96
N LYS A 52 -11.84 5.79 5.74
CA LYS A 52 -11.19 4.69 5.06
C LYS A 52 -10.26 5.26 3.99
N ILE A 53 -9.01 4.86 4.01
CA ILE A 53 -8.01 5.38 3.09
C ILE A 53 -7.34 4.21 2.38
N ILE A 54 -7.33 4.23 1.04
CA ILE A 54 -6.63 3.24 0.24
C ILE A 54 -5.39 3.86 -0.41
N ARG A 55 -4.32 3.07 -0.50
CA ARG A 55 -3.08 3.38 -1.23
C ARG A 55 -2.63 2.15 -1.99
N MET A 56 -1.90 2.38 -3.07
CA MET A 56 -1.19 1.32 -3.77
C MET A 56 0.30 1.52 -3.63
N ILE A 57 1.02 0.45 -3.35
CA ILE A 57 2.47 0.39 -3.49
C ILE A 57 2.83 -0.59 -4.58
N VAL A 58 3.95 -0.39 -5.23
CA VAL A 58 4.50 -1.30 -6.24
C VAL A 58 5.74 -1.95 -5.67
N LEU A 59 5.69 -3.26 -5.50
CA LEU A 59 6.84 -4.08 -5.08
C LEU A 59 7.59 -4.56 -6.31
N GLN A 60 8.89 -4.32 -6.39
CA GLN A 60 9.74 -4.75 -7.50
C GLN A 60 10.90 -5.63 -7.05
N ASN A 61 11.14 -6.71 -7.79
CA ASN A 61 12.34 -7.52 -7.65
C ASN A 61 13.47 -6.94 -8.52
N LEU A 62 14.46 -6.34 -7.89
CA LEU A 62 15.65 -5.79 -8.56
C LEU A 62 16.83 -6.75 -8.57
N THR A 63 16.65 -7.99 -8.10
CA THR A 63 17.73 -8.99 -8.13
C THR A 63 17.77 -9.71 -9.49
N SER A 64 18.88 -10.39 -9.77
CA SER A 64 19.03 -11.22 -10.95
C SER A 64 18.37 -12.59 -10.85
N SER A 65 17.78 -12.93 -9.71
CA SER A 65 17.14 -14.21 -9.42
C SER A 65 15.67 -14.03 -9.06
N ALA A 66 14.84 -15.03 -9.34
CA ALA A 66 13.46 -15.04 -8.86
C ALA A 66 13.41 -15.12 -7.34
N ILE A 67 12.48 -14.38 -6.75
CA ILE A 67 12.22 -14.44 -5.31
C ILE A 67 10.91 -15.19 -5.12
N ASN A 68 10.94 -16.25 -4.34
CA ASN A 68 9.79 -17.11 -4.09
C ASN A 68 9.24 -16.88 -2.67
N ASN A 69 7.94 -17.10 -2.52
CA ASN A 69 7.25 -17.04 -1.23
C ASN A 69 7.45 -15.70 -0.49
N VAL A 70 7.29 -14.59 -1.21
CA VAL A 70 7.33 -13.25 -0.60
C VAL A 70 6.13 -13.11 0.32
N LYS A 71 6.38 -12.86 1.60
CA LYS A 71 5.35 -12.71 2.62
C LYS A 71 5.18 -11.23 2.97
N LEU A 72 3.95 -10.73 2.87
CA LEU A 72 3.58 -9.37 3.23
C LEU A 72 2.54 -9.40 4.34
N PHE A 73 2.75 -8.64 5.39
CA PHE A 73 1.84 -8.53 6.53
C PHE A 73 2.06 -7.22 7.28
N ILE A 74 1.12 -6.85 8.11
CA ILE A 74 1.25 -5.70 9.02
C ILE A 74 1.96 -6.18 10.28
N GLN A 75 3.15 -5.65 10.54
CA GLN A 75 4.01 -6.12 11.63
C GLN A 75 3.66 -5.48 12.97
N ASN A 76 3.51 -4.17 13.01
CA ASN A 76 3.27 -3.44 14.26
C ASN A 76 1.91 -2.75 14.23
N GLY A 77 1.13 -2.93 15.29
CA GLY A 77 -0.18 -2.32 15.43
C GLY A 77 -1.35 -3.28 15.30
N ASP A 78 -2.55 -2.74 15.24
CA ASP A 78 -3.77 -3.53 15.05
C ASP A 78 -3.95 -3.82 13.56
N TYR A 79 -3.48 -5.01 13.11
CA TYR A 79 -3.60 -5.45 11.72
C TYR A 79 -5.06 -5.52 11.25
N SER A 80 -6.04 -5.61 12.16
CA SER A 80 -7.45 -5.61 11.79
C SER A 80 -7.92 -4.29 11.18
N LEU A 81 -7.16 -3.22 11.38
CA LEU A 81 -7.40 -1.91 10.77
C LEU A 81 -6.86 -1.81 9.33
N PHE A 82 -6.14 -2.83 8.87
CA PHE A 82 -5.57 -2.86 7.54
C PHE A 82 -6.07 -4.05 6.74
N THR A 83 -6.34 -3.81 5.47
CA THR A 83 -6.58 -4.88 4.50
C THR A 83 -5.68 -4.68 3.30
N MET A 84 -5.19 -5.79 2.73
CA MET A 84 -4.31 -5.77 1.57
C MET A 84 -4.80 -6.71 0.48
N SER A 85 -4.36 -6.44 -0.75
CA SER A 85 -4.54 -7.33 -1.90
C SER A 85 -3.40 -7.14 -2.88
N ALA A 86 -2.87 -8.23 -3.41
CA ALA A 86 -1.90 -8.21 -4.49
C ALA A 86 -2.59 -8.30 -5.85
N ILE A 87 -2.14 -7.48 -6.80
CA ILE A 87 -2.65 -7.48 -8.17
C ILE A 87 -1.50 -7.53 -9.18
N ALA A 88 -1.68 -8.34 -10.23
CA ALA A 88 -0.76 -8.34 -11.36
C ALA A 88 -0.92 -7.06 -12.20
N PRO A 89 0.16 -6.56 -12.83
CA PRO A 89 0.05 -5.45 -13.76
C PRO A 89 -0.64 -5.88 -15.05
N GLY A 90 -1.43 -4.97 -15.62
CA GLY A 90 -1.80 -5.00 -17.03
C GLY A 90 -0.71 -4.39 -17.89
N TYR A 91 -0.83 -4.50 -19.21
CA TYR A 91 0.11 -3.90 -20.16
C TYR A 91 -0.63 -2.89 -21.06
N ASP A 92 -0.09 -1.69 -21.14
CA ASP A 92 -0.57 -0.63 -22.03
C ASP A 92 0.29 -0.64 -23.31
N GLU A 93 -0.28 -1.11 -24.42
CA GLU A 93 0.42 -1.21 -25.71
C GLU A 93 0.73 0.17 -26.32
N GLN A 94 -0.02 1.21 -25.95
CA GLN A 94 0.15 2.55 -26.53
C GLN A 94 1.40 3.24 -26.00
N CYS A 95 1.71 3.05 -24.73
CA CYS A 95 2.90 3.62 -24.12
C CYS A 95 3.98 2.56 -23.77
N GLU A 96 3.76 1.31 -24.16
CA GLU A 96 4.66 0.17 -23.89
C GLU A 96 5.04 0.02 -22.43
N ARG A 97 4.07 0.21 -21.54
CA ARG A 97 4.27 0.19 -20.09
C ARG A 97 3.27 -0.71 -19.38
N PHE A 98 3.71 -1.28 -18.30
CA PHE A 98 2.81 -1.95 -17.37
C PHE A 98 2.08 -0.92 -16.49
N PHE A 99 0.83 -1.19 -16.21
CA PHE A 99 0.00 -0.36 -15.35
C PHE A 99 -0.86 -1.20 -14.41
N PHE A 100 -1.35 -0.56 -13.37
CA PHE A 100 -2.28 -1.15 -12.41
C PHE A 100 -3.61 -0.42 -12.50
N GLU A 101 -4.68 -1.09 -12.09
CA GLU A 101 -5.97 -0.44 -11.91
C GLU A 101 -5.80 0.85 -11.09
N LYS A 102 -6.53 1.88 -11.51
CA LYS A 102 -6.52 3.17 -10.83
C LYS A 102 -7.87 3.42 -10.19
N VAL A 103 -7.87 3.78 -8.91
CA VAL A 103 -9.08 4.25 -8.21
C VAL A 103 -9.20 5.78 -8.31
N SER A 104 -10.43 6.29 -8.28
CA SER A 104 -10.71 7.71 -8.48
C SER A 104 -10.33 8.57 -7.27
N ASN A 105 -10.39 8.01 -6.08
CA ASN A 105 -10.05 8.69 -4.82
C ASN A 105 -9.71 7.67 -3.71
N GLU A 106 -9.28 8.18 -2.58
CA GLU A 106 -8.85 7.39 -1.41
C GLU A 106 -9.93 6.49 -0.79
N GLN A 107 -11.20 6.77 -1.02
CA GLN A 107 -12.34 6.01 -0.48
C GLN A 107 -12.85 4.95 -1.46
N SER A 108 -12.45 5.04 -2.72
CA SER A 108 -12.83 4.07 -3.76
C SER A 108 -12.18 2.71 -3.51
N LEU A 109 -12.88 1.64 -3.87
CA LEU A 109 -12.32 0.28 -3.83
C LEU A 109 -11.86 -0.13 -5.23
N PRO A 110 -10.73 -0.84 -5.35
CA PRO A 110 -10.36 -1.47 -6.61
C PRO A 110 -11.33 -2.60 -6.97
N TYR A 111 -11.51 -2.83 -8.26
CA TYR A 111 -12.28 -3.97 -8.76
C TYR A 111 -11.48 -5.27 -8.68
N GLN A 112 -10.15 -5.17 -8.85
CA GLN A 112 -9.26 -6.32 -8.84
C GLN A 112 -8.76 -6.60 -7.42
N GLY A 113 -8.76 -7.87 -7.09
CA GLY A 113 -8.28 -8.38 -5.81
C GLY A 113 -9.28 -8.25 -4.67
N THR A 114 -9.17 -9.17 -3.74
CA THR A 114 -9.95 -9.16 -2.49
C THR A 114 -9.08 -8.58 -1.38
N LEU A 115 -9.59 -7.55 -0.74
CA LEU A 115 -8.90 -6.90 0.39
C LEU A 115 -9.14 -7.70 1.67
N GLU A 116 -8.10 -8.32 2.19
CA GLU A 116 -8.13 -9.12 3.43
C GLU A 116 -7.08 -8.62 4.43
N SER A 117 -7.28 -8.94 5.71
CA SER A 117 -6.33 -8.59 6.76
C SER A 117 -5.27 -9.68 6.89
N TYR A 118 -4.01 -9.28 6.92
CA TYR A 118 -2.86 -10.17 6.98
C TYR A 118 -1.96 -9.83 8.16
N ASN A 119 -1.50 -10.86 8.86
CA ASN A 119 -0.57 -10.78 9.97
C ASN A 119 0.59 -11.78 9.77
N GLU A 120 1.52 -11.83 10.70
CA GLU A 120 2.69 -12.70 10.62
C GLU A 120 2.33 -14.19 10.50
N GLN A 121 1.25 -14.63 11.16
CA GLN A 121 0.79 -16.03 11.15
C GLN A 121 0.01 -16.37 9.88
N SER A 122 -0.60 -15.35 9.24
CA SER A 122 -1.38 -15.50 8.01
C SER A 122 -1.01 -14.36 7.05
N PRO A 123 0.19 -14.40 6.42
CA PRO A 123 0.65 -13.36 5.51
C PRO A 123 0.00 -13.45 4.13
N LEU A 124 -0.06 -12.33 3.43
CA LEU A 124 -0.29 -12.31 1.98
C LEU A 124 0.93 -12.92 1.30
N ILE A 125 0.74 -13.98 0.53
CA ILE A 125 1.84 -14.70 -0.14
C ILE A 125 1.85 -14.36 -1.63
N ILE A 126 3.01 -13.91 -2.12
CA ILE A 126 3.31 -13.82 -3.55
C ILE A 126 4.22 -15.00 -3.86
N GLU A 127 3.71 -15.98 -4.62
CA GLU A 127 4.40 -17.25 -4.86
C GLU A 127 5.76 -17.06 -5.52
N THR A 128 5.81 -16.26 -6.58
CA THR A 128 7.05 -15.99 -7.32
C THR A 128 7.06 -14.59 -7.91
N LEU A 129 8.15 -13.87 -7.71
CA LEU A 129 8.42 -12.59 -8.34
C LEU A 129 9.70 -12.72 -9.17
N ALA A 130 9.56 -12.81 -10.48
CA ALA A 130 10.69 -12.97 -11.42
C ALA A 130 11.65 -11.76 -11.37
N PRO A 131 12.90 -11.90 -11.86
CA PRO A 131 13.83 -10.78 -11.99
C PRO A 131 13.22 -9.63 -12.78
N GLY A 132 13.30 -8.41 -12.27
CA GLY A 132 12.75 -7.21 -12.88
C GLY A 132 11.22 -7.06 -12.78
N ALA A 133 10.51 -8.14 -12.47
CA ALA A 133 9.06 -8.12 -12.35
C ALA A 133 8.60 -7.28 -11.15
N TYR A 134 7.37 -6.78 -11.24
CA TYR A 134 6.74 -6.04 -10.16
C TYR A 134 5.26 -6.40 -10.02
N ILE A 135 4.72 -6.15 -8.84
CA ILE A 135 3.34 -6.42 -8.45
C ILE A 135 2.78 -5.23 -7.68
N GLY A 136 1.54 -4.91 -7.91
CA GLY A 136 0.81 -3.88 -7.16
C GLY A 136 0.23 -4.46 -5.88
N ILE A 137 0.37 -3.73 -4.79
CA ILE A 137 -0.22 -4.07 -3.50
C ILE A 137 -1.15 -2.94 -3.09
N TRP A 138 -2.44 -3.22 -3.12
CA TRP A 138 -3.41 -2.35 -2.50
C TRP A 138 -3.36 -2.50 -0.98
N ILE A 139 -3.32 -1.39 -0.27
CA ILE A 139 -3.39 -1.34 1.19
C ILE A 139 -4.47 -0.35 1.57
N ARG A 140 -5.45 -0.81 2.33
CA ARG A 140 -6.53 0.03 2.86
C ARG A 140 -6.42 0.10 4.37
N ARG A 141 -6.34 1.30 4.90
CA ARG A 141 -6.45 1.57 6.32
C ARG A 141 -7.87 1.99 6.67
N VAL A 142 -8.43 1.39 7.71
CA VAL A 142 -9.72 1.76 8.30
C VAL A 142 -9.44 2.51 9.59
N ILE A 143 -10.01 3.70 9.73
CA ILE A 143 -9.96 4.47 10.96
C ILE A 143 -11.31 4.27 11.64
N ASP A 144 -11.34 3.39 12.64
CA ASP A 144 -12.53 3.01 13.39
C ASP A 144 -12.51 3.72 14.74
N GLN A 145 -13.47 4.60 14.95
CA GLN A 145 -13.56 5.41 16.17
C GLN A 145 -13.64 4.55 17.44
N SER A 146 -14.26 3.38 17.40
CA SER A 146 -14.40 2.48 18.54
C SER A 146 -13.08 1.87 19.01
N LYS A 147 -12.08 1.86 18.15
CA LYS A 147 -10.73 1.32 18.41
C LYS A 147 -9.80 2.33 19.08
N PHE A 148 -10.18 3.59 19.15
CA PHE A 148 -9.37 4.65 19.74
C PHE A 148 -9.92 5.06 21.10
N THR A 149 -9.17 4.74 22.16
CA THR A 149 -9.48 5.16 23.53
C THR A 149 -9.06 6.61 23.76
N ASP A 150 -9.54 7.22 24.85
CA ASP A 150 -9.14 8.59 25.22
C ASP A 150 -7.63 8.72 25.48
N LEU A 151 -6.95 7.64 25.88
CA LEU A 151 -5.51 7.56 26.04
C LEU A 151 -4.78 7.61 24.69
N ASP A 152 -5.36 7.02 23.66
CA ASP A 152 -4.78 7.01 22.31
C ASP A 152 -5.01 8.35 21.59
N ARG A 153 -6.07 9.07 21.93
CA ARG A 153 -6.35 10.41 21.39
C ARG A 153 -5.32 11.46 21.78
N GLY A 154 -4.65 11.28 22.91
CA GLY A 154 -3.59 12.17 23.41
C GLY A 154 -2.18 11.74 23.01
N LYS A 155 -1.98 10.50 22.56
CA LYS A 155 -0.68 10.03 22.09
C LYS A 155 -0.49 10.38 20.62
N GLU A 156 0.59 11.09 20.35
CA GLU A 156 1.02 11.36 18.99
C GLU A 156 1.37 10.04 18.28
N GLY A 157 0.47 9.59 17.42
CA GLY A 157 0.73 8.55 16.44
C GLY A 157 0.69 7.12 17.00
N LEU A 158 -0.36 6.39 16.68
CA LEU A 158 -0.26 4.94 16.54
C LEU A 158 0.74 4.70 15.41
N ASN A 159 1.89 4.10 15.73
CA ASN A 159 2.89 3.66 14.76
C ASN A 159 2.34 2.45 13.99
N CYS A 160 1.43 2.69 13.07
CA CYS A 160 0.86 1.66 12.20
C CYS A 160 1.46 1.70 10.79
N ASP A 161 2.65 2.27 10.61
CA ASP A 161 3.18 2.59 9.29
C ASP A 161 4.31 1.67 8.82
N GLU A 162 4.58 0.58 9.52
CA GLU A 162 5.54 -0.40 9.05
C GLU A 162 4.83 -1.52 8.30
N VAL A 163 4.68 -1.34 6.99
CA VAL A 163 4.42 -2.42 6.04
C VAL A 163 5.78 -2.98 5.62
N ILE A 164 6.05 -4.21 5.98
CA ILE A 164 7.24 -4.95 5.54
C ILE A 164 6.84 -5.98 4.53
#